data_c6126f34fb63e5f43af9f6f933a0c331
#
_entry.id   c6126f34fb63e5f43af9f6f933a0c331
#
_cell.length_a   1.000
_cell.length_b   1.000
_cell.length_c   1.000
_cell.angle_alpha   90.00
_cell.angle_beta   90.00
_cell.angle_gamma   90.00
#
_symmetry.space_group_name_H-M   'P 1'
#
loop_
_entity.id
_entity.type
_entity.pdbx_description
1 polymer ?
#
loop_
_entity_poly.entity_id
_entity_poly.type
_entity_poly.pdbx_seq_one_letter_code
_entity_poly.pdbx_strand_id
1 'polypeptide(L)'
;GDFETMANMVEELICHLAEKFCGGLQIDHKDAEGNVLYTIDLSRPWKRADYQDLIRGVAGEDWFDISPEARRARCEELGVEISPDMKDVDVSQQVYEKLVEEKTMNPCFVTHVAKDLVPLAKLNRENPDVVDVYELVINGQEISPGYSELNDPDVQKERLEHQAAGETQRVDYDFIETLEYGMPSAGGIGIGIDRVVMMLTGASSIRDVLLFPQLKRKDS
;
A
#
# COMPACT_ATOMS: atom_id res chain seq x y z
N GLY A 1 15.58 11.03 7.25
CA GLY A 1 14.12 10.86 7.34
C GLY A 1 13.75 9.41 7.59
N ASP A 2 12.51 9.20 7.87
CA ASP A 2 11.88 7.90 8.12
C ASP A 2 10.51 7.86 7.42
N PHE A 3 9.80 6.74 7.56
CA PHE A 3 8.49 6.58 6.92
C PHE A 3 7.45 7.62 7.41
N GLU A 4 7.50 8.05 8.68
CA GLU A 4 6.62 9.08 9.21
C GLU A 4 6.86 10.46 8.57
N THR A 5 8.13 10.79 8.32
CA THR A 5 8.49 12.01 7.59
C THR A 5 7.91 11.98 6.17
N MET A 6 7.95 10.82 5.50
CA MET A 6 7.40 10.63 4.17
C MET A 6 5.85 10.69 4.19
N ALA A 7 5.21 10.09 5.19
CA ALA A 7 3.75 10.16 5.37
C ALA A 7 3.27 11.62 5.51
N ASN A 8 3.94 12.41 6.34
CA ASN A 8 3.60 13.81 6.52
C ASN A 8 3.79 14.62 5.22
N MET A 9 4.84 14.34 4.45
CA MET A 9 5.10 15.01 3.19
C MET A 9 4.04 14.70 2.13
N VAL A 10 3.59 13.45 2.00
CA VAL A 10 2.55 13.09 1.02
C VAL A 10 1.18 13.65 1.43
N GLU A 11 0.86 13.64 2.74
CA GLU A 11 -0.36 14.27 3.25
C GLU A 11 -0.41 15.76 2.89
N GLU A 12 0.70 16.48 3.12
CA GLU A 12 0.82 17.90 2.78
C GLU A 12 0.70 18.13 1.27
N LEU A 13 1.39 17.32 0.46
CA LEU A 13 1.37 17.40 -1.00
C LEU A 13 -0.04 17.23 -1.55
N ILE A 14 -0.75 16.17 -1.16
CA ILE A 14 -2.09 15.87 -1.69
C ILE A 14 -3.09 16.93 -1.24
N CYS A 15 -3.05 17.38 0.01
CA CYS A 15 -3.90 18.48 0.47
C CYS A 15 -3.63 19.78 -0.30
N HIS A 16 -2.36 20.13 -0.54
CA HIS A 16 -2.00 21.30 -1.34
C HIS A 16 -2.54 21.21 -2.77
N LEU A 17 -2.43 20.04 -3.42
CA LEU A 17 -2.97 19.82 -4.76
C LEU A 17 -4.50 19.94 -4.79
N ALA A 18 -5.20 19.38 -3.80
CA ALA A 18 -6.65 19.47 -3.68
C ALA A 18 -7.11 20.92 -3.51
N GLU A 19 -6.52 21.67 -2.59
CA GLU A 19 -6.82 23.08 -2.39
C GLU A 19 -6.57 23.91 -3.65
N LYS A 20 -5.45 23.69 -4.32
CA LYS A 20 -5.02 24.44 -5.49
C LYS A 20 -5.87 24.18 -6.74
N PHE A 21 -6.22 22.92 -7.00
CA PHE A 21 -6.83 22.51 -8.26
C PHE A 21 -8.30 22.13 -8.14
N CYS A 22 -8.77 21.71 -6.96
CA CYS A 22 -10.16 21.30 -6.73
C CYS A 22 -10.95 22.32 -5.91
N GLY A 23 -10.28 23.32 -5.34
CA GLY A 23 -10.91 24.40 -4.57
C GLY A 23 -11.20 24.04 -3.11
N GLY A 24 -10.70 22.92 -2.60
CA GLY A 24 -10.87 22.51 -1.20
C GLY A 24 -10.50 21.06 -0.96
N LEU A 25 -10.75 20.59 0.27
CA LEU A 25 -10.41 19.24 0.72
C LEU A 25 -11.57 18.22 0.60
N GLN A 26 -12.73 18.65 0.08
CA GLN A 26 -13.87 17.79 -0.20
C GLN A 26 -13.90 17.52 -1.70
N ILE A 27 -13.66 16.28 -2.11
CA ILE A 27 -13.58 15.87 -3.51
C ILE A 27 -14.83 15.08 -3.87
N ASP A 28 -15.72 15.68 -4.64
CA ASP A 28 -16.93 15.03 -5.12
C ASP A 28 -16.64 14.16 -6.35
N HIS A 29 -16.95 12.90 -6.27
CA HIS A 29 -17.00 11.99 -7.41
C HIS A 29 -18.45 11.95 -7.94
N LYS A 30 -18.61 12.18 -9.26
CA LYS A 30 -19.92 12.37 -9.90
C LYS A 30 -20.17 11.35 -10.99
N ASP A 31 -21.44 11.03 -11.21
CA ASP A 31 -21.87 10.29 -12.38
C ASP A 31 -21.85 11.14 -13.69
N ALA A 32 -22.22 10.54 -14.81
CA ALA A 32 -22.26 11.21 -16.11
C ALA A 32 -23.30 12.32 -16.18
N GLU A 33 -24.33 12.28 -15.33
CA GLU A 33 -25.39 13.27 -15.20
C GLU A 33 -25.02 14.41 -14.26
N GLY A 34 -23.87 14.31 -13.56
CA GLY A 34 -23.36 15.32 -12.63
C GLY A 34 -23.86 15.18 -11.18
N ASN A 35 -24.56 14.07 -10.85
CA ASN A 35 -24.96 13.80 -9.48
C ASN A 35 -23.76 13.29 -8.66
N VAL A 36 -23.63 13.73 -7.43
CA VAL A 36 -22.58 13.27 -6.51
C VAL A 36 -22.88 11.83 -6.10
N LEU A 37 -21.96 10.94 -6.41
CA LEU A 37 -21.98 9.52 -5.99
C LEU A 37 -21.47 9.37 -4.56
N TYR A 38 -20.34 10.01 -4.28
CA TYR A 38 -19.70 10.07 -2.97
C TYR A 38 -18.69 11.23 -2.92
N THR A 39 -18.30 11.60 -1.70
CA THR A 39 -17.32 12.64 -1.45
C THR A 39 -16.15 12.06 -0.67
N ILE A 40 -14.92 12.30 -1.10
CA ILE A 40 -13.70 11.97 -0.37
C ILE A 40 -13.34 13.18 0.49
N ASP A 41 -13.19 12.96 1.80
CA ASP A 41 -12.80 13.99 2.74
C ASP A 41 -11.29 13.91 3.02
N LEU A 42 -10.54 14.88 2.49
CA LEU A 42 -9.10 15.04 2.69
C LEU A 42 -8.74 15.92 3.90
N SER A 43 -9.71 16.27 4.75
CA SER A 43 -9.47 17.06 5.95
C SER A 43 -8.50 16.37 6.91
N ARG A 44 -7.56 17.15 7.46
CA ARG A 44 -6.53 16.66 8.39
C ARG A 44 -7.03 16.64 9.84
N PRO A 45 -6.42 15.82 10.72
CA PRO A 45 -5.34 14.84 10.45
C PRO A 45 -5.88 13.56 9.81
N TRP A 46 -5.09 12.96 8.91
CA TRP A 46 -5.47 11.69 8.31
C TRP A 46 -5.29 10.53 9.29
N LYS A 47 -6.15 9.52 9.15
CA LYS A 47 -6.10 8.31 9.99
C LYS A 47 -4.77 7.59 9.81
N ARG A 48 -4.17 7.13 10.92
CA ARG A 48 -3.08 6.14 10.95
C ARG A 48 -3.59 4.91 11.66
N ALA A 49 -3.42 3.74 11.05
CA ALA A 49 -3.93 2.49 11.58
C ALA A 49 -2.93 1.35 11.35
N ASP A 50 -2.74 0.52 12.35
CA ASP A 50 -1.91 -0.67 12.25
C ASP A 50 -2.58 -1.71 11.34
N TYR A 51 -1.80 -2.32 10.45
CA TYR A 51 -2.25 -3.34 9.51
C TYR A 51 -2.92 -4.53 10.20
N GLN A 52 -2.31 -5.02 11.28
CA GLN A 52 -2.87 -6.17 12.01
C GLN A 52 -4.18 -5.81 12.71
N ASP A 53 -4.28 -4.61 13.29
CA ASP A 53 -5.51 -4.14 13.94
C ASP A 53 -6.66 -3.97 12.96
N LEU A 54 -6.37 -3.50 11.74
CA LEU A 54 -7.36 -3.42 10.67
C LEU A 54 -7.90 -4.80 10.28
N ILE A 55 -7.02 -5.79 10.15
CA ILE A 55 -7.42 -7.18 9.85
C ILE A 55 -8.22 -7.78 11.02
N ARG A 56 -7.77 -7.61 12.26
CA ARG A 56 -8.52 -8.05 13.45
C ARG A 56 -9.94 -7.49 13.47
N GLY A 57 -10.09 -6.22 13.11
CA GLY A 57 -11.37 -5.54 13.07
C GLY A 57 -12.39 -6.15 12.09
N VAL A 58 -11.94 -6.83 11.04
CA VAL A 58 -12.81 -7.43 10.00
C VAL A 58 -12.84 -8.94 10.03
N ALA A 59 -11.77 -9.59 10.50
CA ALA A 59 -11.62 -11.04 10.47
C ALA A 59 -11.67 -11.71 11.86
N GLY A 60 -11.69 -10.92 12.95
CA GLY A 60 -11.74 -11.36 14.34
C GLY A 60 -10.44 -11.11 15.09
N GLU A 61 -10.57 -10.77 16.38
CA GLU A 61 -9.45 -10.40 17.26
C GLU A 61 -8.35 -11.47 17.34
N ASP A 62 -8.74 -12.74 17.20
CA ASP A 62 -7.90 -13.92 17.26
C ASP A 62 -7.23 -14.29 15.91
N TRP A 63 -7.39 -13.48 14.86
CA TRP A 63 -6.94 -13.79 13.50
C TRP A 63 -5.48 -14.28 13.42
N PHE A 64 -4.58 -13.60 14.10
CA PHE A 64 -3.15 -13.95 14.09
C PHE A 64 -2.78 -15.07 15.07
N ASP A 65 -3.70 -15.48 15.95
CA ASP A 65 -3.49 -16.53 16.97
C ASP A 65 -4.01 -17.90 16.55
N ILE A 66 -4.93 -17.97 15.58
CA ILE A 66 -5.51 -19.20 15.05
C ILE A 66 -4.59 -19.87 14.01
N SER A 67 -4.80 -21.18 13.78
CA SER A 67 -4.01 -21.93 12.81
C SER A 67 -4.25 -21.48 11.36
N PRO A 68 -3.30 -21.73 10.43
CA PRO A 68 -3.48 -21.44 9.00
C PRO A 68 -4.76 -22.06 8.41
N GLU A 69 -5.11 -23.27 8.81
CA GLU A 69 -6.33 -23.95 8.35
C GLU A 69 -7.59 -23.24 8.84
N ALA A 70 -7.58 -22.76 10.10
CA ALA A 70 -8.70 -22.00 10.65
C ALA A 70 -8.86 -20.63 9.97
N ARG A 71 -7.74 -19.97 9.61
CA ARG A 71 -7.78 -18.72 8.79
C ARG A 71 -8.41 -18.96 7.43
N ARG A 72 -8.04 -20.04 6.75
CA ARG A 72 -8.63 -20.41 5.44
C ARG A 72 -10.12 -20.68 5.53
N ALA A 73 -10.55 -21.42 6.54
CA ALA A 73 -11.98 -21.66 6.79
C ALA A 73 -12.72 -20.34 7.05
N ARG A 74 -12.13 -19.43 7.82
CA ARG A 74 -12.71 -18.10 8.09
C ARG A 74 -12.77 -17.23 6.85
N CYS A 75 -11.81 -17.33 5.90
CA CYS A 75 -11.91 -16.66 4.60
C CYS A 75 -13.17 -17.08 3.84
N GLU A 76 -13.52 -18.38 3.84
CA GLU A 76 -14.76 -18.87 3.22
C GLU A 76 -16.00 -18.23 3.86
N GLU A 77 -16.04 -18.15 5.20
CA GLU A 77 -17.14 -17.50 5.95
C GLU A 77 -17.26 -16.01 5.62
N LEU A 78 -16.13 -15.33 5.42
CA LEU A 78 -16.04 -13.91 5.07
C LEU A 78 -16.27 -13.63 3.58
N GLY A 79 -16.36 -14.67 2.74
CA GLY A 79 -16.51 -14.53 1.29
C GLY A 79 -15.23 -14.02 0.59
N VAL A 80 -14.06 -14.27 1.19
CA VAL A 80 -12.76 -13.93 0.61
C VAL A 80 -12.22 -15.15 -0.14
N GLU A 81 -12.06 -15.00 -1.45
CA GLU A 81 -11.49 -16.06 -2.30
C GLU A 81 -9.97 -16.16 -2.11
N ILE A 82 -9.49 -17.36 -1.82
CA ILE A 82 -8.06 -17.66 -1.65
C ILE A 82 -7.68 -18.91 -2.46
N SER A 83 -6.44 -18.92 -2.97
CA SER A 83 -5.89 -20.08 -3.65
C SER A 83 -5.36 -21.11 -2.64
N PRO A 84 -5.49 -22.43 -2.90
CA PRO A 84 -5.00 -23.48 -1.98
C PRO A 84 -3.49 -23.44 -1.71
N ASP A 85 -2.71 -22.94 -2.66
CA ASP A 85 -1.24 -22.83 -2.62
C ASP A 85 -0.75 -21.47 -2.08
N MET A 86 -1.66 -20.55 -1.75
CA MET A 86 -1.34 -19.23 -1.21
C MET A 86 -0.61 -19.37 0.13
N LYS A 87 0.47 -18.63 0.34
CA LYS A 87 1.17 -18.57 1.62
C LYS A 87 0.26 -17.93 2.69
N ASP A 88 0.50 -18.24 3.94
CA ASP A 88 -0.34 -17.74 5.04
C ASP A 88 -0.31 -16.20 5.19
N VAL A 89 0.83 -15.59 4.92
CA VAL A 89 0.96 -14.13 4.87
C VAL A 89 0.11 -13.52 3.75
N ASP A 90 0.06 -14.17 2.58
CA ASP A 90 -0.72 -13.72 1.44
C ASP A 90 -2.23 -13.91 1.68
N VAL A 91 -2.63 -14.90 2.48
CA VAL A 91 -4.03 -15.06 2.93
C VAL A 91 -4.47 -13.85 3.76
N SER A 92 -3.62 -13.38 4.67
CA SER A 92 -3.92 -12.18 5.46
C SER A 92 -3.93 -10.92 4.58
N GLN A 93 -3.03 -10.84 3.61
CA GLN A 93 -3.02 -9.76 2.63
C GLN A 93 -4.31 -9.72 1.79
N GLN A 94 -4.79 -10.88 1.34
CA GLN A 94 -6.04 -10.97 0.58
C GLN A 94 -7.27 -10.52 1.41
N VAL A 95 -7.30 -10.84 2.71
CA VAL A 95 -8.33 -10.34 3.63
C VAL A 95 -8.25 -8.83 3.77
N TYR A 96 -7.04 -8.29 3.94
CA TYR A 96 -6.82 -6.85 4.00
C TYR A 96 -7.32 -6.14 2.73
N GLU A 97 -6.90 -6.58 1.56
CA GLU A 97 -7.28 -5.98 0.27
C GLU A 97 -8.81 -5.97 0.09
N LYS A 98 -9.47 -7.11 0.32
CA LYS A 98 -10.91 -7.26 0.06
C LYS A 98 -11.81 -6.63 1.10
N LEU A 99 -11.43 -6.67 2.37
CA LEU A 99 -12.32 -6.25 3.45
C LEU A 99 -11.96 -4.89 4.04
N VAL A 100 -10.74 -4.41 3.83
CA VAL A 100 -10.26 -3.12 4.38
C VAL A 100 -9.95 -2.13 3.26
N GLU A 101 -8.98 -2.45 2.38
CA GLU A 101 -8.48 -1.51 1.37
C GLU A 101 -9.61 -1.06 0.44
N GLU A 102 -10.30 -2.00 -0.24
CA GLU A 102 -11.39 -1.70 -1.16
C GLU A 102 -12.54 -0.89 -0.53
N LYS A 103 -12.67 -0.88 0.80
CA LYS A 103 -13.71 -0.16 1.54
C LYS A 103 -13.24 1.16 2.16
N THR A 104 -11.95 1.44 2.09
CA THR A 104 -11.34 2.64 2.68
C THR A 104 -11.50 3.83 1.72
N MET A 105 -12.52 4.66 1.95
CA MET A 105 -12.83 5.80 1.07
C MET A 105 -12.01 7.03 1.41
N ASN A 106 -11.94 7.41 2.68
CA ASN A 106 -11.17 8.56 3.16
C ASN A 106 -9.71 8.16 3.47
N PRO A 107 -8.77 9.11 3.46
CA PRO A 107 -7.35 8.82 3.66
C PRO A 107 -7.07 8.00 4.92
N CYS A 108 -6.32 6.94 4.75
CA CYS A 108 -5.80 6.12 5.83
C CYS A 108 -4.36 5.70 5.53
N PHE A 109 -3.43 6.05 6.39
CA PHE A 109 -2.10 5.47 6.42
C PHE A 109 -2.17 4.13 7.16
N VAL A 110 -1.97 3.05 6.44
CA VAL A 110 -1.85 1.70 7.00
C VAL A 110 -0.39 1.44 7.30
N THR A 111 -0.06 1.16 8.55
CA THR A 111 1.33 1.08 9.03
C THR A 111 1.68 -0.33 9.50
N HIS A 112 2.98 -0.61 9.62
CA HIS A 112 3.51 -1.84 10.21
C HIS A 112 3.03 -3.12 9.51
N VAL A 113 3.17 -3.15 8.20
CA VAL A 113 2.87 -4.34 7.38
C VAL A 113 3.87 -5.45 7.70
N ALA A 114 3.47 -6.71 7.51
CA ALA A 114 4.33 -7.87 7.74
C ALA A 114 5.61 -7.81 6.90
N LYS A 115 6.75 -8.15 7.51
CA LYS A 115 8.08 -8.06 6.86
C LYS A 115 8.21 -8.85 5.56
N ASP A 116 7.44 -9.94 5.44
CA ASP A 116 7.48 -10.81 4.25
C ASP A 116 6.78 -10.18 3.04
N LEU A 117 5.91 -9.18 3.26
CA LEU A 117 5.22 -8.44 2.19
C LEU A 117 6.06 -7.28 1.63
N VAL A 118 6.94 -6.69 2.45
CA VAL A 118 7.75 -5.52 2.05
C VAL A 118 9.23 -5.75 2.39
N PRO A 119 9.94 -6.59 1.62
CA PRO A 119 11.28 -7.05 1.95
C PRO A 119 12.37 -5.96 1.89
N LEU A 120 12.11 -4.83 1.24
CA LEU A 120 13.07 -3.72 1.10
C LEU A 120 12.94 -2.67 2.21
N ALA A 121 11.93 -2.78 3.07
CA ALA A 121 11.72 -1.86 4.18
C ALA A 121 12.51 -2.29 5.43
N LYS A 122 12.84 -1.31 6.27
CA LYS A 122 13.55 -1.52 7.54
C LYS A 122 12.64 -2.21 8.55
N LEU A 123 13.17 -3.19 9.29
CA LEU A 123 12.45 -3.82 10.38
C LEU A 123 12.12 -2.79 11.47
N ASN A 124 10.92 -2.90 12.01
CA ASN A 124 10.54 -2.15 13.19
C ASN A 124 11.36 -2.63 14.40
N ARG A 125 11.86 -1.70 15.21
CA ARG A 125 12.75 -2.01 16.34
C ARG A 125 12.04 -2.68 17.51
N GLU A 126 10.76 -2.38 17.69
CA GLU A 126 9.95 -2.88 18.81
C GLU A 126 9.27 -4.21 18.45
N ASN A 127 8.93 -4.39 17.16
CA ASN A 127 8.33 -5.62 16.65
C ASN A 127 9.03 -6.05 15.35
N PRO A 128 9.98 -7.01 15.41
CA PRO A 128 10.76 -7.45 14.25
C PRO A 128 9.96 -8.29 13.22
N ASP A 129 8.68 -8.56 13.45
CA ASP A 129 7.81 -9.25 12.51
C ASP A 129 7.12 -8.31 11.52
N VAL A 130 7.24 -7.01 11.75
CA VAL A 130 6.74 -5.95 10.88
C VAL A 130 7.83 -4.99 10.44
N VAL A 131 7.55 -4.17 9.45
CA VAL A 131 8.46 -3.16 8.91
C VAL A 131 7.96 -1.74 9.18
N ASP A 132 8.90 -0.79 9.18
CA ASP A 132 8.64 0.65 9.27
C ASP A 132 8.16 1.16 7.90
N VAL A 133 6.87 1.01 7.63
CA VAL A 133 6.20 1.31 6.37
C VAL A 133 4.88 2.02 6.62
N TYR A 134 4.43 2.77 5.63
CA TYR A 134 3.02 3.09 5.44
C TYR A 134 2.58 2.76 4.01
N GLU A 135 1.31 2.42 3.87
CA GLU A 135 0.56 2.42 2.63
C GLU A 135 -0.57 3.43 2.78
N LEU A 136 -0.55 4.48 1.96
CA LEU A 136 -1.64 5.44 1.93
C LEU A 136 -2.76 4.92 1.05
N VAL A 137 -3.89 4.63 1.66
CA VAL A 137 -5.11 4.20 0.96
C VAL A 137 -6.12 5.34 0.92
N ILE A 138 -6.64 5.62 -0.27
CA ILE A 138 -7.75 6.57 -0.50
C ILE A 138 -8.61 5.99 -1.63
N ASN A 139 -9.92 6.10 -1.51
CA ASN A 139 -10.87 5.68 -2.53
C ASN A 139 -10.74 4.21 -2.92
N GLY A 140 -10.52 3.35 -1.93
CA GLY A 140 -10.44 1.90 -2.11
C GLY A 140 -9.19 1.40 -2.81
N GLN A 141 -8.12 2.18 -2.86
CA GLN A 141 -6.86 1.78 -3.51
C GLN A 141 -5.65 2.46 -2.86
N GLU A 142 -4.51 1.77 -2.90
CA GLU A 142 -3.22 2.34 -2.54
C GLU A 142 -2.85 3.50 -3.48
N ILE A 143 -2.52 4.65 -2.88
CA ILE A 143 -2.11 5.88 -3.58
C ILE A 143 -0.60 6.08 -3.51
N SER A 144 -0.01 5.78 -2.35
CA SER A 144 1.40 6.04 -2.09
C SER A 144 1.92 5.08 -1.02
N PRO A 145 2.88 4.20 -1.36
CA PRO A 145 3.69 3.52 -0.37
C PRO A 145 4.85 4.40 0.07
N GLY A 146 5.28 4.25 1.31
CA GLY A 146 6.51 4.85 1.81
C GLY A 146 7.05 4.08 3.00
N TYR A 147 8.37 4.05 3.14
CA TYR A 147 9.02 3.28 4.18
C TYR A 147 10.34 3.88 4.64
N SER A 148 10.79 3.45 5.81
CA SER A 148 12.17 3.64 6.19
C SER A 148 13.03 2.67 5.39
N GLU A 149 14.01 3.20 4.64
CA GLU A 149 14.85 2.38 3.78
C GLU A 149 15.68 1.39 4.60
N LEU A 150 15.72 0.13 4.14
CA LEU A 150 16.65 -0.85 4.68
C LEU A 150 18.06 -0.47 4.26
N ASN A 151 18.92 -0.21 5.26
CA ASN A 151 20.28 0.24 5.06
C ASN A 151 21.34 -0.71 5.71
N ASP A 152 20.93 -1.92 6.04
CA ASP A 152 21.79 -3.00 6.53
C ASP A 152 22.06 -3.96 5.35
N PRO A 153 23.33 -4.05 4.83
CA PRO A 153 23.65 -4.87 3.68
C PRO A 153 23.48 -6.37 3.92
N ASP A 154 23.73 -6.85 5.15
CA ASP A 154 23.60 -8.27 5.47
C ASP A 154 22.13 -8.70 5.46
N VAL A 155 21.25 -7.91 6.07
CA VAL A 155 19.80 -8.13 6.06
C VAL A 155 19.24 -8.00 4.64
N GLN A 156 19.72 -7.02 3.87
CA GLN A 156 19.30 -6.83 2.47
C GLN A 156 19.65 -8.04 1.61
N LYS A 157 20.87 -8.55 1.75
CA LYS A 157 21.33 -9.73 1.04
C LYS A 157 20.49 -10.96 1.36
N GLU A 158 20.28 -11.25 2.65
CA GLU A 158 19.46 -12.37 3.11
C GLU A 158 18.06 -12.33 2.48
N ARG A 159 17.41 -11.15 2.48
CA ARG A 159 16.06 -10.99 1.94
C ARG A 159 16.00 -11.18 0.43
N LEU A 160 16.96 -10.59 -0.32
CA LEU A 160 17.03 -10.72 -1.77
C LEU A 160 17.31 -12.16 -2.19
N GLU A 161 18.18 -12.88 -1.46
CA GLU A 161 18.46 -14.30 -1.71
C GLU A 161 17.22 -15.19 -1.42
N HIS A 162 16.45 -14.86 -0.37
CA HIS A 162 15.20 -15.53 -0.05
C HIS A 162 14.12 -15.33 -1.11
N GLN A 163 13.97 -14.10 -1.63
CA GLN A 163 13.07 -13.83 -2.76
C GLN A 163 13.49 -14.56 -4.03
N ALA A 164 14.78 -14.54 -4.37
CA ALA A 164 15.31 -15.19 -5.57
C ALA A 164 15.16 -16.73 -5.54
N ALA A 165 15.09 -17.35 -4.37
CA ALA A 165 14.89 -18.80 -4.24
C ALA A 165 13.50 -19.28 -4.74
N GLY A 166 12.52 -18.37 -4.87
CA GLY A 166 11.17 -18.66 -5.38
C GLY A 166 10.86 -18.05 -6.74
N GLU A 167 11.72 -17.19 -7.28
CA GLU A 167 11.47 -16.42 -8.50
C GLU A 167 12.65 -16.46 -9.47
N THR A 168 12.40 -16.13 -10.75
CA THR A 168 13.42 -16.03 -11.80
C THR A 168 14.31 -14.77 -11.70
N GLN A 169 14.11 -13.94 -10.68
CA GLN A 169 14.82 -12.69 -10.47
C GLN A 169 16.22 -12.96 -9.90
N ARG A 170 17.25 -12.34 -10.51
CA ARG A 170 18.63 -12.46 -10.02
C ARG A 170 18.87 -11.46 -8.89
N VAL A 171 19.63 -11.89 -7.87
CA VAL A 171 20.12 -11.00 -6.81
C VAL A 171 21.06 -9.97 -7.42
N ASP A 172 20.83 -8.70 -7.11
CA ASP A 172 21.72 -7.59 -7.49
C ASP A 172 22.82 -7.43 -6.45
N TYR A 173 23.94 -8.13 -6.70
CA TYR A 173 25.11 -8.07 -5.82
C TYR A 173 25.86 -6.75 -5.89
N ASP A 174 25.78 -6.00 -6.99
CA ASP A 174 26.39 -4.67 -7.12
C ASP A 174 25.68 -3.66 -6.20
N PHE A 175 24.35 -3.81 -6.06
CA PHE A 175 23.57 -3.03 -5.11
C PHE A 175 23.97 -3.35 -3.65
N ILE A 176 24.15 -4.63 -3.30
CA ILE A 176 24.58 -5.04 -1.96
C ILE A 176 25.97 -4.49 -1.65
N GLU A 177 26.93 -4.65 -2.57
CA GLU A 177 28.29 -4.09 -2.42
C GLU A 177 28.23 -2.57 -2.22
N THR A 178 27.36 -1.87 -2.94
CA THR A 178 27.18 -0.43 -2.77
C THR A 178 26.68 -0.08 -1.36
N LEU A 179 25.77 -0.87 -0.77
CA LEU A 179 25.30 -0.68 0.60
C LEU A 179 26.39 -0.89 1.65
N GLU A 180 27.36 -1.78 1.39
CA GLU A 180 28.49 -2.04 2.29
C GLU A 180 29.41 -0.79 2.48
N TYR A 181 29.46 0.11 1.49
CA TYR A 181 30.12 1.41 1.64
C TYR A 181 29.42 2.37 2.59
N GLY A 182 28.19 2.09 2.94
CA GLY A 182 27.36 2.79 3.92
C GLY A 182 26.25 3.62 3.29
N MET A 183 25.02 3.38 3.76
CA MET A 183 23.85 4.16 3.41
C MET A 183 23.30 4.88 4.66
N PRO A 184 23.14 6.21 4.67
CA PRO A 184 22.53 6.93 5.78
C PRO A 184 21.05 6.55 5.92
N SER A 185 20.49 6.76 7.12
CA SER A 185 19.05 6.57 7.34
C SER A 185 18.24 7.47 6.39
N ALA A 186 17.44 6.86 5.55
CA ALA A 186 16.60 7.52 4.57
C ALA A 186 15.15 7.05 4.66
N GLY A 187 14.22 7.89 4.26
CA GLY A 187 12.84 7.52 3.97
C GLY A 187 12.64 7.50 2.47
N GLY A 188 11.98 6.48 1.97
CA GLY A 188 11.56 6.34 0.59
C GLY A 188 10.06 6.57 0.44
N ILE A 189 9.66 7.02 -0.75
CA ILE A 189 8.25 7.26 -1.08
C ILE A 189 8.01 6.93 -2.56
N GLY A 190 6.94 6.19 -2.83
CA GLY A 190 6.34 6.08 -4.15
C GLY A 190 5.05 6.90 -4.20
N ILE A 191 4.74 7.50 -5.35
CA ILE A 191 3.47 8.20 -5.55
C ILE A 191 2.87 7.74 -6.88
N GLY A 192 1.70 7.12 -6.82
CA GLY A 192 0.92 6.74 -7.99
C GLY A 192 0.25 7.96 -8.63
N ILE A 193 0.98 8.69 -9.49
CA ILE A 193 0.51 9.95 -10.08
C ILE A 193 -0.85 9.80 -10.75
N ASP A 194 -1.04 8.74 -11.55
CA ASP A 194 -2.31 8.49 -12.23
C ASP A 194 -3.46 8.29 -11.22
N ARG A 195 -3.21 7.55 -10.14
CA ARG A 195 -4.19 7.33 -9.06
C ARG A 195 -4.52 8.62 -8.31
N VAL A 196 -3.51 9.47 -8.04
CA VAL A 196 -3.73 10.80 -7.45
C VAL A 196 -4.60 11.66 -8.37
N VAL A 197 -4.31 11.68 -9.66
CA VAL A 197 -5.10 12.44 -10.63
C VAL A 197 -6.52 11.90 -10.72
N MET A 198 -6.71 10.58 -10.78
CA MET A 198 -8.04 9.97 -10.78
C MET A 198 -8.84 10.35 -9.53
N MET A 199 -8.23 10.29 -8.36
CA MET A 199 -8.85 10.65 -7.09
C MET A 199 -9.27 12.12 -7.06
N LEU A 200 -8.40 13.05 -7.50
CA LEU A 200 -8.66 14.48 -7.50
C LEU A 200 -9.67 14.93 -8.57
N THR A 201 -9.77 14.21 -9.68
CA THR A 201 -10.65 14.57 -10.82
C THR A 201 -11.96 13.80 -10.87
N GLY A 202 -12.10 12.73 -10.10
CA GLY A 202 -13.25 11.82 -10.17
C GLY A 202 -13.24 10.91 -11.40
N ALA A 203 -12.08 10.78 -12.10
CA ALA A 203 -11.96 9.88 -13.24
C ALA A 203 -12.08 8.41 -12.80
N SER A 204 -12.93 7.64 -13.49
CA SER A 204 -13.21 6.23 -13.17
C SER A 204 -12.20 5.25 -13.80
N SER A 205 -11.43 5.71 -14.78
CA SER A 205 -10.47 4.88 -15.52
C SER A 205 -9.11 5.58 -15.65
N ILE A 206 -8.05 4.82 -15.49
CA ILE A 206 -6.68 5.30 -15.73
C ILE A 206 -6.49 5.84 -17.16
N ARG A 207 -7.27 5.32 -18.13
CA ARG A 207 -7.22 5.81 -19.53
C ARG A 207 -7.65 7.25 -19.67
N ASP A 208 -8.49 7.75 -18.76
CA ASP A 208 -9.03 9.10 -18.80
C ASP A 208 -8.00 10.13 -18.32
N VAL A 209 -6.97 9.69 -17.59
CA VAL A 209 -5.92 10.55 -17.03
C VAL A 209 -4.56 10.40 -17.74
N LEU A 210 -4.40 9.40 -18.60
CA LEU A 210 -3.20 9.22 -19.42
C LEU A 210 -3.23 10.15 -20.63
N LEU A 211 -2.20 10.99 -20.79
CA LEU A 211 -2.10 11.91 -21.93
C LEU A 211 -1.95 11.18 -23.27
N PHE A 212 -1.25 10.03 -23.27
CA PHE A 212 -0.95 9.25 -24.48
C PHE A 212 -1.21 7.76 -24.22
N PRO A 213 -2.48 7.30 -24.07
CA PRO A 213 -2.79 5.91 -23.81
C PRO A 213 -2.42 5.04 -25.02
N GLN A 214 -1.75 3.92 -24.77
CA GLN A 214 -1.50 2.93 -25.82
C GLN A 214 -2.81 2.19 -26.14
N LEU A 215 -3.28 2.34 -27.36
CA LEU A 215 -4.44 1.61 -27.85
C LEU A 215 -4.00 0.27 -28.47
N LYS A 216 -4.79 -0.79 -28.26
CA LYS A 216 -4.59 -2.04 -28.98
C LYS A 216 -4.65 -1.77 -30.49
N ARG A 217 -3.61 -2.21 -31.25
CA ARG A 217 -3.65 -2.13 -32.71
C ARG A 217 -4.93 -2.83 -33.20
N LYS A 218 -5.72 -2.13 -34.03
CA LYS A 218 -6.77 -2.80 -34.79
C LYS A 218 -6.03 -3.68 -35.79
N ASP A 219 -6.18 -5.00 -35.64
CA ASP A 219 -5.72 -5.93 -36.66
C ASP A 219 -6.44 -5.56 -37.94
N SER A 220 -5.67 -5.16 -38.94
CA SER A 220 -6.12 -4.84 -40.29
C SER A 220 -6.39 -6.12 -41.09
#